data_74831b3328485853a2ba98d264220ef4
#
_entry.id   74831b3328485853a2ba98d264220ef4
#
_cell.length_a   1.000
_cell.length_b   1.000
_cell.length_c   1.000
_cell.angle_alpha   90.00
_cell.angle_beta   90.00
_cell.angle_gamma   90.00
#
_symmetry.space_group_name_H-M   'P 1'
#
loop_
_entity.id
_entity.type
_entity.pdbx_description
1 polymer ?
#
loop_
_entity_poly.entity_id
_entity_poly.type
_entity_poly.pdbx_seq_one_letter_code
_entity_poly.pdbx_strand_id
1 'polypeptide(L)'
;MIYVCVPAHNESRTIGVLLWKVRKVLGEFDRPYRVVVHEDGSTDDTAEVLARYSRSLPLTVLRSDEQLGYAASVDRLLRYVVNDAPYPKRDCAVVLQGDFTEDPQDLVGLVKVLEGGADIVAGCATDSSGPVPRSVRLIGRLSRLALGKVLDDSPVSDPLNGFRAYRVIVLKKAFRDRPESEPLVSSEGWAANLELLGALAPHARRIGEAPLDRRYEFRARPSRLRAWRTLRALARLRGESWWSELDVGAA
;
A
#
# COMPACT_ATOMS: atom_id res chain seq x y z
N MET A 1 2.12 -17.72 0.62
CA MET A 1 1.13 -17.02 1.48
C MET A 1 0.97 -15.58 1.00
N ILE A 2 -0.25 -15.06 0.97
CA ILE A 2 -0.58 -13.67 0.66
C ILE A 2 -0.92 -12.95 1.97
N TYR A 3 -0.20 -11.89 2.31
CA TYR A 3 -0.50 -11.02 3.44
C TYR A 3 -1.21 -9.76 2.93
N VAL A 4 -2.48 -9.59 3.27
CA VAL A 4 -3.22 -8.35 2.95
C VAL A 4 -3.07 -7.39 4.12
N CYS A 5 -2.29 -6.35 3.92
CA CYS A 5 -1.91 -5.35 4.91
C CYS A 5 -2.85 -4.14 4.82
N VAL A 6 -3.61 -3.88 5.87
CA VAL A 6 -4.63 -2.81 5.88
C VAL A 6 -4.35 -1.83 7.01
N PRO A 7 -3.85 -0.62 6.73
CA PRO A 7 -3.84 0.45 7.71
C PRO A 7 -5.27 0.99 7.90
N ALA A 8 -5.72 1.04 9.16
CA ALA A 8 -7.08 1.46 9.50
C ALA A 8 -7.09 2.47 10.66
N HIS A 9 -7.77 3.60 10.46
CA HIS A 9 -8.06 4.58 11.50
C HIS A 9 -9.44 5.18 11.25
N ASN A 10 -10.40 4.99 12.19
CA ASN A 10 -11.78 5.41 12.06
C ASN A 10 -12.41 4.96 10.72
N GLU A 11 -12.42 3.65 10.50
CA GLU A 11 -12.96 3.00 9.29
C GLU A 11 -14.12 2.04 9.62
N SER A 12 -14.84 2.26 10.73
CA SER A 12 -15.93 1.39 11.19
C SER A 12 -16.99 1.11 10.12
N ARG A 13 -17.22 2.06 9.20
CA ARG A 13 -18.22 1.96 8.13
C ARG A 13 -17.76 1.12 6.93
N THR A 14 -16.46 1.01 6.70
CA THR A 14 -15.89 0.40 5.48
C THR A 14 -15.15 -0.89 5.75
N ILE A 15 -14.44 -0.99 6.88
CA ILE A 15 -13.54 -2.08 7.18
C ILE A 15 -14.23 -3.46 7.18
N GLY A 16 -15.46 -3.56 7.68
CA GLY A 16 -16.20 -4.81 7.70
C GLY A 16 -16.52 -5.32 6.29
N VAL A 17 -17.00 -4.44 5.41
CA VAL A 17 -17.31 -4.78 4.01
C VAL A 17 -16.03 -5.12 3.26
N LEU A 18 -14.94 -4.39 3.50
CA LEU A 18 -13.63 -4.66 2.92
C LEU A 18 -13.15 -6.07 3.28
N LEU A 19 -13.15 -6.42 4.56
CA LEU A 19 -12.73 -7.73 5.05
C LEU A 19 -13.59 -8.86 4.48
N TRP A 20 -14.91 -8.66 4.41
CA TRP A 20 -15.81 -9.62 3.78
C TRP A 20 -15.45 -9.84 2.30
N LYS A 21 -15.19 -8.75 1.56
CA LYS A 21 -14.85 -8.83 0.13
C LYS A 21 -13.47 -9.47 -0.09
N VAL A 22 -12.46 -9.13 0.72
CA VAL A 22 -11.14 -9.79 0.71
C VAL A 22 -11.29 -11.29 0.92
N ARG A 23 -12.07 -11.70 1.93
CA ARG A 23 -12.34 -13.12 2.20
C ARG A 23 -12.96 -13.82 0.99
N LYS A 24 -13.97 -13.19 0.36
CA LYS A 24 -14.63 -13.76 -0.83
C LYS A 24 -13.63 -13.93 -1.97
N VAL A 25 -12.93 -12.88 -2.34
CA VAL A 25 -11.98 -12.86 -3.46
C VAL A 25 -10.85 -13.88 -3.27
N LEU A 26 -10.21 -13.89 -2.09
CA LEU A 26 -9.09 -14.80 -1.84
C LEU A 26 -9.53 -16.23 -1.57
N GLY A 27 -10.77 -16.45 -1.10
CA GLY A 27 -11.36 -17.78 -1.03
C GLY A 27 -11.60 -18.40 -2.41
N GLU A 28 -11.99 -17.59 -3.41
CA GLU A 28 -12.14 -18.02 -4.80
C GLU A 28 -10.78 -18.19 -5.52
N PHE A 29 -9.77 -17.43 -5.11
CA PHE A 29 -8.43 -17.47 -5.72
C PHE A 29 -7.62 -18.70 -5.30
N ASP A 30 -8.03 -19.41 -4.26
CA ASP A 30 -7.41 -20.64 -3.76
C ASP A 30 -5.90 -20.51 -3.46
N ARG A 31 -5.56 -19.48 -2.74
CA ARG A 31 -4.21 -19.25 -2.22
C ARG A 31 -4.26 -19.04 -0.70
N PRO A 32 -3.33 -19.62 0.07
CA PRO A 32 -3.23 -19.31 1.50
C PRO A 32 -3.03 -17.81 1.71
N TYR A 33 -3.85 -17.21 2.56
CA TYR A 33 -3.75 -15.80 2.88
C TYR A 33 -3.91 -15.51 4.37
N ARG A 34 -3.45 -14.34 4.77
CA ARG A 34 -3.69 -13.74 6.09
C ARG A 34 -3.98 -12.26 5.89
N VAL A 35 -4.97 -11.75 6.58
CA VAL A 35 -5.20 -10.31 6.66
C VAL A 35 -4.51 -9.77 7.90
N VAL A 36 -3.73 -8.72 7.75
CA VAL A 36 -3.06 -8.02 8.87
C VAL A 36 -3.56 -6.58 8.85
N VAL A 37 -4.28 -6.20 9.89
CA VAL A 37 -4.80 -4.84 10.05
C VAL A 37 -4.00 -4.13 11.12
N HIS A 38 -3.52 -2.93 10.85
CA HIS A 38 -3.04 -2.04 11.89
C HIS A 38 -4.17 -1.06 12.25
N GLU A 39 -4.74 -1.26 13.43
CA GLU A 39 -5.73 -0.38 14.05
C GLU A 39 -4.97 0.78 14.73
N ASP A 40 -5.00 1.95 14.10
CA ASP A 40 -4.15 3.10 14.41
C ASP A 40 -4.86 4.09 15.34
N GLY A 41 -5.17 3.64 16.58
CA GLY A 41 -5.78 4.47 17.61
C GLY A 41 -7.13 5.07 17.19
N SER A 42 -8.05 4.24 16.68
CA SER A 42 -9.39 4.70 16.28
C SER A 42 -10.23 5.13 17.47
N THR A 43 -11.07 6.14 17.26
CA THR A 43 -12.02 6.68 18.25
C THR A 43 -13.46 6.27 17.95
N ASP A 44 -13.69 5.53 16.86
CA ASP A 44 -14.97 4.95 16.46
C ASP A 44 -14.98 3.43 16.69
N ASP A 45 -16.05 2.76 16.27
CA ASP A 45 -16.26 1.31 16.44
C ASP A 45 -15.34 0.43 15.58
N THR A 46 -14.27 0.95 14.96
CA THR A 46 -13.36 0.18 14.10
C THR A 46 -12.80 -1.04 14.81
N ALA A 47 -12.33 -0.88 16.06
CA ALA A 47 -11.76 -1.98 16.84
C ALA A 47 -12.79 -3.08 17.13
N GLU A 48 -14.02 -2.72 17.41
CA GLU A 48 -15.12 -3.67 17.66
C GLU A 48 -15.49 -4.45 16.39
N VAL A 49 -15.56 -3.76 15.25
CA VAL A 49 -15.81 -4.40 13.95
C VAL A 49 -14.70 -5.43 13.67
N LEU A 50 -13.43 -5.08 13.83
CA LEU A 50 -12.30 -5.99 13.65
C LEU A 50 -12.39 -7.22 14.56
N ALA A 51 -12.75 -7.04 15.83
CA ALA A 51 -12.91 -8.13 16.79
C ALA A 51 -13.99 -9.16 16.38
N ARG A 52 -15.07 -8.72 15.71
CA ARG A 52 -16.11 -9.61 15.18
C ARG A 52 -15.58 -10.45 14.02
N TYR A 53 -14.80 -9.84 13.11
CA TYR A 53 -14.25 -10.53 11.94
C TYR A 53 -13.09 -11.49 12.26
N SER A 54 -12.34 -11.28 13.35
CA SER A 54 -11.24 -12.17 13.75
C SER A 54 -11.66 -13.63 14.00
N ARG A 55 -12.96 -13.87 14.21
CA ARG A 55 -13.53 -15.23 14.40
C ARG A 55 -13.85 -15.94 13.09
N SER A 56 -13.90 -15.22 11.98
CA SER A 56 -14.43 -15.73 10.69
C SER A 56 -13.43 -15.72 9.54
N LEU A 57 -12.25 -15.12 9.72
CA LEU A 57 -11.18 -15.07 8.74
C LEU A 57 -9.80 -15.06 9.43
N PRO A 58 -8.72 -15.46 8.72
CA PRO A 58 -7.37 -15.44 9.26
C PRO A 58 -6.89 -13.99 9.40
N LEU A 59 -7.34 -13.31 10.47
CA LEU A 59 -7.10 -11.91 10.76
C LEU A 59 -6.15 -11.74 11.95
N THR A 60 -5.10 -10.95 11.74
CA THR A 60 -4.23 -10.43 12.81
C THR A 60 -4.46 -8.92 12.92
N VAL A 61 -4.69 -8.44 14.14
CA VAL A 61 -4.87 -7.02 14.41
C VAL A 61 -3.71 -6.52 15.27
N LEU A 62 -2.91 -5.63 14.70
CA LEU A 62 -1.92 -4.84 15.41
C LEU A 62 -2.59 -3.57 15.92
N ARG A 63 -2.36 -3.17 17.15
CA ARG A 63 -3.02 -2.00 17.75
C ARG A 63 -2.04 -0.95 18.21
N SER A 64 -2.44 0.29 18.14
CA SER A 64 -1.81 1.44 18.78
C SER A 64 -2.83 2.16 19.65
N ASP A 65 -2.41 2.60 20.83
CA ASP A 65 -3.26 3.37 21.74
C ASP A 65 -3.54 4.78 21.21
N GLU A 66 -2.59 5.32 20.44
CA GLU A 66 -2.66 6.64 19.82
C GLU A 66 -2.46 6.54 18.30
N GLN A 67 -2.96 7.55 17.58
CA GLN A 67 -2.79 7.64 16.13
C GLN A 67 -1.33 7.94 15.77
N LEU A 68 -0.67 7.01 15.09
CA LEU A 68 0.72 7.13 14.60
C LEU A 68 0.78 7.63 13.15
N GLY A 69 -0.29 7.45 12.39
CA GLY A 69 -0.41 7.84 11.00
C GLY A 69 -0.08 6.75 9.99
N TYR A 70 -0.36 7.06 8.72
CA TYR A 70 -0.30 6.09 7.61
C TYR A 70 1.08 5.45 7.44
N ALA A 71 2.15 6.24 7.43
CA ALA A 71 3.50 5.75 7.24
C ALA A 71 3.91 4.73 8.33
N ALA A 72 3.69 5.09 9.59
CA ALA A 72 3.98 4.21 10.72
C ALA A 72 3.11 2.93 10.69
N SER A 73 1.84 3.07 10.28
CA SER A 73 0.95 1.92 10.10
C SER A 73 1.46 0.95 9.04
N VAL A 74 1.89 1.46 7.89
CA VAL A 74 2.46 0.63 6.81
C VAL A 74 3.77 -0.01 7.26
N ASP A 75 4.68 0.73 7.89
CA ASP A 75 5.95 0.20 8.39
C ASP A 75 5.72 -0.97 9.37
N ARG A 76 4.83 -0.80 10.34
CA ARG A 76 4.47 -1.85 11.30
C ARG A 76 3.88 -3.10 10.64
N LEU A 77 2.98 -2.91 9.67
CA LEU A 77 2.39 -4.01 8.91
C LEU A 77 3.45 -4.80 8.15
N LEU A 78 4.35 -4.11 7.44
CA LEU A 78 5.39 -4.75 6.64
C LEU A 78 6.45 -5.43 7.52
N ARG A 79 6.82 -4.85 8.68
CA ARG A 79 7.69 -5.51 9.68
C ARG A 79 7.07 -6.78 10.23
N TYR A 80 5.77 -6.74 10.56
CA TYR A 80 5.05 -7.95 10.97
C TYR A 80 5.16 -9.04 9.91
N VAL A 81 4.91 -8.72 8.64
CA VAL A 81 4.99 -9.68 7.53
C VAL A 81 6.39 -10.27 7.38
N VAL A 82 7.43 -9.44 7.47
CA VAL A 82 8.84 -9.90 7.37
C VAL A 82 9.18 -10.92 8.46
N ASN A 83 8.63 -10.73 9.66
CA ASN A 83 8.88 -11.61 10.81
C ASN A 83 8.01 -12.88 10.79
N ASP A 84 6.78 -12.80 10.23
CA ASP A 84 5.83 -13.92 10.21
C ASP A 84 5.99 -14.84 8.98
N ALA A 85 6.47 -14.31 7.84
CA ALA A 85 6.50 -15.03 6.58
C ALA A 85 7.55 -16.15 6.53
N PRO A 86 7.13 -17.44 6.41
CA PRO A 86 8.06 -18.56 6.43
C PRO A 86 8.85 -18.71 5.12
N TYR A 87 8.30 -18.23 4.00
CA TYR A 87 8.90 -18.37 2.66
C TYR A 87 9.08 -17.04 1.95
N PRO A 88 10.05 -16.17 2.35
CA PRO A 88 10.18 -14.80 1.84
C PRO A 88 10.30 -14.68 0.32
N LYS A 89 10.80 -15.70 -0.36
CA LYS A 89 10.91 -15.74 -1.83
C LYS A 89 9.59 -16.07 -2.55
N ARG A 90 8.60 -16.60 -1.84
CA ARG A 90 7.29 -17.01 -2.37
C ARG A 90 6.15 -16.18 -1.81
N ASP A 91 6.28 -15.78 -0.56
CA ASP A 91 5.26 -15.01 0.15
C ASP A 91 5.27 -13.55 -0.30
N CYS A 92 4.11 -12.92 -0.26
CA CYS A 92 3.96 -11.51 -0.63
C CYS A 92 3.09 -10.74 0.37
N ALA A 93 3.39 -9.44 0.48
CA ALA A 93 2.54 -8.47 1.16
C ALA A 93 1.81 -7.61 0.12
N VAL A 94 0.52 -7.38 0.31
CA VAL A 94 -0.26 -6.44 -0.51
C VAL A 94 -0.81 -5.38 0.42
N VAL A 95 -0.47 -4.11 0.19
CA VAL A 95 -1.01 -2.98 0.96
C VAL A 95 -2.31 -2.55 0.31
N LEU A 96 -3.38 -2.50 1.09
CA LEU A 96 -4.74 -2.12 0.67
C LEU A 96 -5.32 -1.13 1.66
N GLN A 97 -5.89 -0.02 1.18
CA GLN A 97 -6.46 0.99 2.08
C GLN A 97 -7.79 0.55 2.69
N GLY A 98 -8.02 0.92 3.96
CA GLY A 98 -9.24 0.56 4.70
C GLY A 98 -10.51 1.29 4.26
N ASP A 99 -10.39 2.33 3.41
CA ASP A 99 -11.49 3.21 3.00
C ASP A 99 -12.26 2.75 1.75
N PHE A 100 -11.96 1.56 1.25
CA PHE A 100 -12.60 0.95 0.08
C PHE A 100 -12.42 1.72 -1.24
N THR A 101 -11.38 2.53 -1.35
CA THR A 101 -11.04 3.23 -2.61
C THR A 101 -10.53 2.26 -3.68
N GLU A 102 -9.77 1.24 -3.27
CA GLU A 102 -9.32 0.14 -4.12
C GLU A 102 -10.27 -1.06 -3.99
N ASP A 103 -10.55 -1.72 -5.13
CA ASP A 103 -11.37 -2.93 -5.12
C ASP A 103 -10.51 -4.17 -4.73
N PRO A 104 -10.89 -4.94 -3.69
CA PRO A 104 -10.20 -6.19 -3.38
C PRO A 104 -10.13 -7.21 -4.53
N GLN A 105 -10.97 -7.10 -5.56
CA GLN A 105 -10.88 -7.96 -6.75
C GLN A 105 -9.54 -7.77 -7.49
N ASP A 106 -8.98 -6.58 -7.46
CA ASP A 106 -7.72 -6.26 -8.12
C ASP A 106 -6.50 -6.88 -7.43
N LEU A 107 -6.65 -7.37 -6.17
CA LEU A 107 -5.62 -8.15 -5.46
C LEU A 107 -5.12 -9.32 -6.31
N VAL A 108 -6.03 -10.01 -7.00
CA VAL A 108 -5.70 -11.18 -7.83
C VAL A 108 -4.79 -10.79 -8.98
N GLY A 109 -5.04 -9.65 -9.62
CA GLY A 109 -4.19 -9.11 -10.69
C GLY A 109 -2.77 -8.83 -10.23
N LEU A 110 -2.62 -8.13 -9.09
CA LEU A 110 -1.32 -7.83 -8.50
C LEU A 110 -0.54 -9.12 -8.18
N VAL A 111 -1.20 -10.10 -7.54
CA VAL A 111 -0.56 -11.36 -7.15
C VAL A 111 -0.14 -12.18 -8.37
N LYS A 112 -0.96 -12.24 -9.43
CA LYS A 112 -0.61 -12.95 -10.67
C LYS A 112 0.63 -12.37 -11.35
N VAL A 113 0.75 -11.05 -11.43
CA VAL A 113 1.95 -10.39 -11.99
C VAL A 113 3.18 -10.68 -11.13
N LEU A 114 3.01 -10.71 -9.80
CA LEU A 114 4.09 -11.07 -8.87
C LEU A 114 4.49 -12.54 -9.02
N GLU A 115 3.52 -13.48 -9.14
CA GLU A 115 3.78 -14.90 -9.44
C GLU A 115 4.48 -15.07 -10.79
N GLY A 116 4.20 -14.20 -11.77
CA GLY A 116 4.87 -14.11 -13.07
C GLY A 116 6.32 -13.59 -13.03
N GLY A 117 6.88 -13.37 -11.82
CA GLY A 117 8.31 -13.07 -11.63
C GLY A 117 8.63 -11.62 -11.26
N ALA A 118 7.64 -10.75 -11.09
CA ALA A 118 7.87 -9.44 -10.52
C ALA A 118 8.18 -9.54 -9.01
N ASP A 119 8.98 -8.61 -8.51
CA ASP A 119 9.32 -8.48 -7.09
C ASP A 119 8.48 -7.38 -6.40
N ILE A 120 8.11 -6.35 -7.16
CA ILE A 120 7.16 -5.29 -6.77
C ILE A 120 6.13 -5.17 -7.88
N VAL A 121 4.85 -5.04 -7.54
CA VAL A 121 3.77 -4.78 -8.50
C VAL A 121 2.93 -3.60 -8.02
N ALA A 122 2.85 -2.55 -8.83
CA ALA A 122 2.01 -1.39 -8.56
C ALA A 122 0.66 -1.50 -9.28
N GLY A 123 -0.39 -1.06 -8.61
CA GLY A 123 -1.69 -0.89 -9.26
C GLY A 123 -1.69 0.34 -10.17
N CYS A 124 -2.05 0.15 -11.43
CA CYS A 124 -2.15 1.19 -12.43
C CYS A 124 -3.63 1.48 -12.75
N ALA A 125 -4.08 2.73 -12.58
CA ALA A 125 -5.45 3.10 -12.87
C ALA A 125 -5.75 2.93 -14.37
N THR A 126 -6.88 2.29 -14.69
CA THR A 126 -7.36 2.11 -16.05
C THR A 126 -8.30 3.25 -16.47
N ASP A 127 -8.58 3.37 -17.76
CA ASP A 127 -9.54 4.34 -18.30
C ASP A 127 -10.98 4.10 -17.82
N SER A 128 -11.28 2.87 -17.33
CA SER A 128 -12.56 2.50 -16.72
C SER A 128 -12.71 2.98 -15.28
N SER A 129 -11.64 3.51 -14.66
CA SER A 129 -11.71 4.08 -13.32
C SER A 129 -12.73 5.22 -13.25
N GLY A 130 -13.56 5.21 -12.20
CA GLY A 130 -14.60 6.22 -12.00
C GLY A 130 -14.05 7.66 -11.93
N PRO A 131 -14.94 8.66 -11.89
CA PRO A 131 -14.53 10.07 -11.94
C PRO A 131 -13.63 10.44 -10.76
N VAL A 132 -12.40 10.87 -11.06
CA VAL A 132 -11.44 11.30 -10.05
C VAL A 132 -11.90 12.62 -9.42
N PRO A 133 -12.00 12.70 -8.07
CA PRO A 133 -12.36 13.95 -7.39
C PRO A 133 -11.45 15.12 -7.78
N ARG A 134 -12.02 16.34 -7.88
CA ARG A 134 -11.28 17.54 -8.30
C ARG A 134 -10.05 17.82 -7.42
N SER A 135 -10.17 17.57 -6.10
CA SER A 135 -9.06 17.71 -5.15
C SER A 135 -7.90 16.76 -5.45
N VAL A 136 -8.20 15.49 -5.73
CA VAL A 136 -7.20 14.46 -6.09
C VAL A 136 -6.50 14.83 -7.38
N ARG A 137 -7.25 15.28 -8.40
CA ARG A 137 -6.71 15.73 -9.70
C ARG A 137 -5.81 16.94 -9.55
N LEU A 138 -6.22 17.93 -8.74
CA LEU A 138 -5.40 19.12 -8.48
C LEU A 138 -4.08 18.74 -7.80
N ILE A 139 -4.12 17.90 -6.77
CA ILE A 139 -2.93 17.47 -6.06
C ILE A 139 -2.02 16.65 -6.98
N GLY A 140 -2.55 15.78 -7.83
CA GLY A 140 -1.77 15.05 -8.82
C GLY A 140 -1.02 15.99 -9.79
N ARG A 141 -1.66 17.08 -10.25
CA ARG A 141 -0.99 18.10 -11.07
C ARG A 141 0.11 18.85 -10.30
N LEU A 142 -0.18 19.26 -9.06
CA LEU A 142 0.80 19.95 -8.23
C LEU A 142 1.96 19.04 -7.83
N SER A 143 1.71 17.74 -7.61
CA SER A 143 2.75 16.75 -7.34
C SER A 143 3.72 16.61 -8.52
N ARG A 144 3.21 16.57 -9.75
CA ARG A 144 4.06 16.56 -10.96
C ARG A 144 4.91 17.83 -11.06
N LEU A 145 4.34 18.99 -10.77
CA LEU A 145 5.09 20.24 -10.76
C LEU A 145 6.17 20.25 -9.65
N ALA A 146 5.86 19.68 -8.47
CA ALA A 146 6.78 19.66 -7.33
C ALA A 146 7.93 18.66 -7.50
N LEU A 147 7.66 17.47 -8.04
CA LEU A 147 8.60 16.36 -8.12
C LEU A 147 9.30 16.22 -9.47
N GLY A 148 8.67 16.73 -10.57
CA GLY A 148 9.27 16.72 -11.92
C GLY A 148 9.91 15.36 -12.25
N LYS A 149 11.23 15.35 -12.47
CA LYS A 149 12.00 14.17 -12.85
C LYS A 149 11.81 12.93 -11.96
N VAL A 150 11.60 13.12 -10.65
CA VAL A 150 11.40 11.98 -9.73
C VAL A 150 10.16 11.15 -10.09
N LEU A 151 9.12 11.79 -10.63
CA LEU A 151 7.93 11.08 -11.12
C LEU A 151 8.11 10.60 -12.56
N ASP A 152 8.79 11.37 -13.41
CA ASP A 152 8.99 11.03 -14.82
C ASP A 152 9.93 9.83 -14.99
N ASP A 153 10.95 9.71 -14.12
CA ASP A 153 11.91 8.61 -14.11
C ASP A 153 11.42 7.39 -13.30
N SER A 154 10.20 7.44 -12.77
CA SER A 154 9.63 6.35 -11.96
C SER A 154 9.43 5.08 -12.78
N PRO A 155 9.77 3.90 -12.22
CA PRO A 155 9.54 2.61 -12.87
C PRO A 155 8.07 2.21 -12.97
N VAL A 156 7.14 3.02 -12.43
CA VAL A 156 5.69 2.79 -12.44
C VAL A 156 4.94 4.06 -12.82
N SER A 157 3.80 3.93 -13.48
CA SER A 157 2.99 5.03 -13.99
C SER A 157 2.35 5.90 -12.89
N ASP A 158 2.06 5.31 -11.70
CA ASP A 158 1.53 6.04 -10.54
C ASP A 158 2.33 5.71 -9.25
N PRO A 159 3.46 6.38 -9.05
CA PRO A 159 4.30 6.14 -7.87
C PRO A 159 3.70 6.68 -6.56
N LEU A 160 2.61 7.43 -6.63
CA LEU A 160 1.89 7.93 -5.45
C LEU A 160 0.78 6.99 -4.98
N ASN A 161 0.43 5.98 -5.78
CA ASN A 161 -0.54 4.96 -5.40
C ASN A 161 0.03 4.00 -4.36
N GLY A 162 -0.73 3.71 -3.29
CA GLY A 162 -0.33 2.79 -2.22
C GLY A 162 -0.76 1.34 -2.43
N PHE A 163 -1.64 1.06 -3.39
CA PHE A 163 -2.10 -0.30 -3.67
C PHE A 163 -1.05 -1.07 -4.46
N ARG A 164 -0.24 -1.82 -3.74
CA ARG A 164 0.93 -2.53 -4.28
C ARG A 164 1.12 -3.87 -3.63
N ALA A 165 1.68 -4.80 -4.41
CA ALA A 165 2.17 -6.08 -3.92
C ALA A 165 3.70 -6.08 -3.87
N TYR A 166 4.25 -6.65 -2.81
CA TYR A 166 5.69 -6.74 -2.57
C TYR A 166 6.05 -8.19 -2.24
N ARG A 167 7.06 -8.73 -2.90
CA ARG A 167 7.66 -10.00 -2.50
C ARG A 167 8.36 -9.81 -1.16
N VAL A 168 8.09 -10.68 -0.19
CA VAL A 168 8.61 -10.50 1.18
C VAL A 168 10.14 -10.44 1.23
N ILE A 169 10.85 -11.11 0.32
CA ILE A 169 12.31 -11.05 0.28
C ILE A 169 12.85 -9.64 -0.01
N VAL A 170 12.11 -8.81 -0.77
CA VAL A 170 12.46 -7.40 -1.02
C VAL A 170 12.35 -6.60 0.27
N LEU A 171 11.22 -6.75 0.98
CA LEU A 171 11.00 -6.13 2.28
C LEU A 171 12.08 -6.54 3.28
N LYS A 172 12.39 -7.84 3.34
CA LYS A 172 13.41 -8.38 4.26
C LYS A 172 14.80 -7.81 4.00
N LYS A 173 15.16 -7.60 2.73
CA LYS A 173 16.44 -6.94 2.39
C LYS A 173 16.45 -5.49 2.83
N ALA A 174 15.41 -4.72 2.49
CA ALA A 174 15.32 -3.30 2.83
C ALA A 174 15.34 -3.05 4.36
N PHE A 175 14.64 -3.89 5.14
CA PHE A 175 14.69 -3.79 6.61
C PHE A 175 16.03 -4.22 7.19
N ARG A 176 16.72 -5.20 6.60
CA ARG A 176 18.04 -5.63 7.07
C ARG A 176 19.11 -4.56 6.90
N ASP A 177 19.01 -3.79 5.82
CA ASP A 177 20.01 -2.78 5.46
C ASP A 177 19.79 -1.47 6.23
N ARG A 178 18.85 -1.45 7.20
CA ARG A 178 18.55 -0.31 8.08
C ARG A 178 18.58 -0.71 9.56
N PRO A 179 18.90 0.22 10.47
CA PRO A 179 18.73 0.01 11.90
C PRO A 179 17.28 -0.33 12.26
N GLU A 180 17.07 -1.17 13.27
CA GLU A 180 15.72 -1.59 13.68
C GLU A 180 14.85 -0.41 14.13
N SER A 181 15.46 0.63 14.67
CA SER A 181 14.81 1.87 15.10
C SER A 181 14.42 2.80 13.96
N GLU A 182 14.94 2.57 12.74
CA GLU A 182 14.68 3.43 11.59
C GLU A 182 13.53 2.89 10.75
N PRO A 183 12.43 3.65 10.55
CA PRO A 183 11.33 3.22 9.72
C PRO A 183 11.71 3.25 8.23
N LEU A 184 11.11 2.37 7.41
CA LEU A 184 11.23 2.43 5.95
C LEU A 184 10.58 3.69 5.38
N VAL A 185 9.58 4.23 6.08
CA VAL A 185 8.73 5.32 5.60
C VAL A 185 8.47 6.29 6.75
N SER A 186 8.77 7.55 6.52
CA SER A 186 8.58 8.64 7.47
C SER A 186 7.68 9.77 6.95
N SER A 187 7.48 9.84 5.64
CA SER A 187 6.69 10.88 4.98
C SER A 187 5.19 10.75 5.24
N GLU A 188 4.46 11.87 5.19
CA GLU A 188 3.01 11.87 5.36
C GLU A 188 2.26 11.66 4.04
N GLY A 189 1.09 11.00 4.13
CA GLY A 189 0.14 10.88 3.02
C GLY A 189 0.71 10.14 1.80
N TRP A 190 0.50 10.65 0.60
CA TRP A 190 0.96 10.02 -0.64
C TRP A 190 2.48 10.00 -0.81
N ALA A 191 3.19 10.92 -0.15
CA ALA A 191 4.65 10.93 -0.14
C ALA A 191 5.21 9.65 0.48
N ALA A 192 4.52 9.06 1.45
CA ALA A 192 4.88 7.78 2.04
C ALA A 192 4.94 6.64 1.00
N ASN A 193 4.03 6.64 0.02
CA ASN A 193 4.00 5.61 -1.02
C ASN A 193 5.17 5.75 -2.00
N LEU A 194 5.55 6.99 -2.31
CA LEU A 194 6.72 7.28 -3.14
C LEU A 194 8.01 6.90 -2.40
N GLU A 195 8.15 7.32 -1.14
CA GLU A 195 9.28 6.98 -0.28
C GLU A 195 9.44 5.46 -0.12
N LEU A 196 8.34 4.74 0.12
CA LEU A 196 8.34 3.28 0.23
C LEU A 196 8.81 2.62 -1.08
N LEU A 197 8.32 3.09 -2.22
CA LEU A 197 8.75 2.57 -3.51
C LEU A 197 10.25 2.83 -3.72
N GLY A 198 10.73 4.03 -3.43
CA GLY A 198 12.15 4.39 -3.51
C GLY A 198 13.04 3.54 -2.61
N ALA A 199 12.59 3.29 -1.36
CA ALA A 199 13.31 2.45 -0.42
C ALA A 199 13.38 0.97 -0.82
N LEU A 200 12.37 0.47 -1.56
CA LEU A 200 12.27 -0.94 -1.94
C LEU A 200 12.82 -1.24 -3.33
N ALA A 201 12.76 -0.30 -4.26
CA ALA A 201 13.15 -0.48 -5.65
C ALA A 201 14.61 -1.01 -5.81
N PRO A 202 15.63 -0.54 -5.07
CA PRO A 202 17.00 -1.06 -5.18
C PRO A 202 17.14 -2.55 -4.81
N HIS A 203 16.17 -3.10 -4.07
CA HIS A 203 16.16 -4.51 -3.65
C HIS A 203 15.37 -5.42 -4.59
N ALA A 204 14.64 -4.84 -5.55
CA ALA A 204 13.83 -5.53 -6.54
C ALA A 204 14.61 -5.74 -7.85
N ARG A 205 14.45 -6.91 -8.46
CA ARG A 205 15.01 -7.20 -9.79
C ARG A 205 14.05 -6.83 -10.92
N ARG A 206 12.74 -6.90 -10.64
CA ARG A 206 11.70 -6.58 -11.60
C ARG A 206 10.53 -5.89 -10.91
N ILE A 207 10.17 -4.73 -11.42
CA ILE A 207 8.99 -3.97 -11.03
C ILE A 207 7.98 -4.07 -12.17
N GLY A 208 6.73 -4.39 -11.84
CA GLY A 208 5.65 -4.52 -12.81
C GLY A 208 4.43 -3.73 -12.39
N GLU A 209 3.44 -3.69 -13.27
CA GLU A 209 2.16 -3.03 -13.02
C GLU A 209 1.00 -3.99 -13.30
N ALA A 210 -0.10 -3.80 -12.61
CA ALA A 210 -1.37 -4.48 -12.86
C ALA A 210 -2.50 -3.47 -12.95
N PRO A 211 -3.47 -3.67 -13.87
CA PRO A 211 -4.62 -2.79 -14.00
C PRO A 211 -5.45 -2.79 -12.71
N LEU A 212 -5.97 -1.61 -12.35
CA LEU A 212 -6.81 -1.45 -11.18
C LEU A 212 -7.98 -0.51 -11.49
N ASP A 213 -9.15 -0.83 -10.95
CA ASP A 213 -10.36 -0.03 -11.05
C ASP A 213 -10.58 0.78 -9.76
N ARG A 214 -10.28 2.09 -9.82
CA ARG A 214 -10.44 2.99 -8.68
C ARG A 214 -11.88 3.46 -8.54
N ARG A 215 -12.46 3.21 -7.37
CA ARG A 215 -13.88 3.48 -7.07
C ARG A 215 -14.03 4.56 -6.00
N TYR A 216 -13.78 5.79 -6.36
CA TYR A 216 -13.92 6.93 -5.43
C TYR A 216 -15.35 7.15 -4.93
N GLU A 217 -16.37 6.66 -5.65
CA GLU A 217 -17.79 6.75 -5.28
C GLU A 217 -18.17 5.95 -4.03
N PHE A 218 -17.43 4.87 -3.73
CA PHE A 218 -17.69 4.04 -2.54
C PHE A 218 -17.04 4.55 -1.27
N ARG A 219 -16.27 5.62 -1.35
CA ARG A 219 -15.64 6.21 -0.19
C ARG A 219 -16.68 6.79 0.78
N ALA A 220 -16.83 6.16 1.95
CA ALA A 220 -17.84 6.54 2.94
C ALA A 220 -17.54 7.88 3.67
N ARG A 221 -16.34 8.44 3.48
CA ARG A 221 -15.90 9.67 4.14
C ARG A 221 -15.13 10.59 3.20
N PRO A 222 -15.06 11.91 3.51
CA PRO A 222 -14.18 12.84 2.79
C PRO A 222 -12.71 12.37 2.85
N SER A 223 -11.96 12.66 1.80
CA SER A 223 -10.53 12.37 1.79
C SER A 223 -9.82 13.04 2.96
N ARG A 224 -9.04 12.26 3.74
CA ARG A 224 -8.15 12.80 4.78
C ARG A 224 -6.90 13.46 4.21
N LEU A 225 -6.81 13.52 2.89
CA LEU A 225 -5.70 14.14 2.19
C LEU A 225 -5.56 15.61 2.62
N ARG A 226 -4.55 15.89 3.41
CA ARG A 226 -4.13 17.24 3.76
C ARG A 226 -3.21 17.75 2.65
N ALA A 227 -3.79 18.35 1.61
CA ALA A 227 -3.10 18.75 0.38
C ALA A 227 -1.77 19.47 0.66
N TRP A 228 -1.77 20.45 1.57
CA TRP A 228 -0.57 21.21 1.90
C TRP A 228 0.52 20.38 2.58
N ARG A 229 0.14 19.49 3.49
CA ARG A 229 1.11 18.59 4.15
C ARG A 229 1.72 17.62 3.15
N THR A 230 0.88 17.04 2.29
CA THR A 230 1.33 16.13 1.23
C THR A 230 2.28 16.83 0.26
N LEU A 231 1.95 18.03 -0.22
CA LEU A 231 2.81 18.79 -1.11
C LEU A 231 4.14 19.16 -0.46
N ARG A 232 4.13 19.56 0.82
CA ARG A 232 5.35 19.85 1.57
C ARG A 232 6.22 18.60 1.76
N ALA A 233 5.61 17.45 2.05
CA ALA A 233 6.31 16.17 2.16
C ALA A 233 6.93 15.77 0.81
N LEU A 234 6.16 15.88 -0.29
CA LEU A 234 6.65 15.62 -1.64
C LEU A 234 7.81 16.57 -2.03
N ALA A 235 7.73 17.84 -1.68
CA ALA A 235 8.80 18.80 -1.98
C ALA A 235 10.12 18.44 -1.28
N ARG A 236 10.09 17.82 -0.11
CA ARG A 236 11.29 17.32 0.58
C ARG A 236 11.95 16.15 -0.16
N LEU A 237 11.19 15.37 -0.90
CA LEU A 237 11.67 14.23 -1.66
C LEU A 237 12.20 14.61 -3.06
N ARG A 238 12.15 15.90 -3.43
CA ARG A 238 12.56 16.38 -4.77
C ARG A 238 14.03 16.14 -5.12
N GLY A 239 14.88 16.01 -4.11
CA GLY A 239 16.33 15.81 -4.28
C GLY A 239 16.77 14.35 -4.32
N GLU A 240 15.84 13.42 -4.12
CA GLU A 240 16.16 12.00 -4.06
C GLU A 240 16.38 11.41 -5.46
N SER A 241 17.40 10.58 -5.59
CA SER A 241 17.78 9.93 -6.85
C SER A 241 17.51 8.42 -6.82
N TRP A 242 16.34 8.03 -6.34
CA TRP A 242 15.99 6.62 -6.10
C TRP A 242 16.06 5.71 -7.33
N TRP A 243 15.96 6.28 -8.53
CA TRP A 243 15.87 5.52 -9.76
C TRP A 243 17.20 5.43 -10.53
N SER A 244 18.23 6.17 -10.10
CA SER A 244 19.51 6.30 -10.85
C SER A 244 20.31 4.99 -10.94
N GLU A 245 20.03 4.03 -10.05
CA GLU A 245 20.73 2.74 -9.99
C GLU A 245 19.84 1.56 -10.45
N LEU A 246 18.60 1.84 -10.87
CA LEU A 246 17.72 0.80 -11.39
C LEU A 246 18.16 0.45 -12.82
N ASP A 247 18.71 -0.75 -12.98
CA ASP A 247 18.84 -1.37 -14.31
C ASP A 247 17.43 -1.78 -14.78
N VAL A 248 16.70 -0.79 -15.35
CA VAL A 248 15.38 -1.04 -15.93
C VAL A 248 15.61 -1.82 -17.21
N GLY A 249 15.85 -3.12 -17.07
CA GLY A 249 15.91 -4.03 -18.19
C GLY A 249 14.63 -3.85 -19.01
N ALA A 250 14.80 -3.24 -20.19
CA ALA A 250 13.76 -3.12 -21.19
C ALA A 250 13.15 -4.51 -21.44
N ALA A 251 11.87 -4.68 -21.14
CA ALA A 251 11.08 -5.85 -21.49
C ALA A 251 10.49 -5.66 -22.88
#